data_7954bcf950dc0b05026188c663ba236b
#
_entry.id   7954bcf950dc0b05026188c663ba236b
#
_cell.length_a   1.000
_cell.length_b   1.000
_cell.length_c   1.000
_cell.angle_alpha   90.00
_cell.angle_beta   90.00
_cell.angle_gamma   90.00
#
_symmetry.space_group_name_H-M   'P 1'
#
loop_
_entity.id
_entity.type
_entity.pdbx_description
1 polymer ?
#
loop_
_entity_poly.entity_id
_entity_poly.type
_entity_poly.pdbx_seq_one_letter_code
_entity_poly.pdbx_strand_id
1 'polypeptide(L)'
;MNRTAAITATLVAVCLVLAAVGWRERSRLELWLAMQGAGSNPERPLIAMLGDSLVDSVNWRLLLHCDGIGNYGARGDTTAQMLARLPRILQLKPKLLMVMGGTNDALLEIAPQETMANLKAIEAEATRNGAAYVSFSPPPLPVRADVLAPVRAAASIAIPFDEGDLAKDRIHLKASGYAKWRDAAMQTVPKYCAVSETLTPAKPGR
;
A
#
# COMPACT_ATOMS: atom_id res chain seq x y z
N MET A 1 -30.09 40.16 9.55
CA MET A 1 -29.78 38.74 9.34
C MET A 1 -30.88 37.91 10.01
N ASN A 2 -31.66 37.16 9.27
CA ASN A 2 -32.88 36.51 9.75
C ASN A 2 -32.53 35.39 10.70
N ARG A 3 -33.12 35.31 11.92
CA ARG A 3 -32.81 34.29 12.96
C ARG A 3 -32.89 32.85 12.42
N THR A 4 -33.81 32.61 11.50
CA THR A 4 -33.96 31.30 10.82
C THR A 4 -32.72 30.94 9.97
N ALA A 5 -32.18 31.90 9.19
CA ALA A 5 -30.98 31.67 8.39
C ALA A 5 -29.73 31.36 9.25
N ALA A 6 -29.62 32.01 10.42
CA ALA A 6 -28.50 31.73 11.35
C ALA A 6 -28.62 30.32 11.97
N ILE A 7 -29.84 29.92 12.37
CA ILE A 7 -30.08 28.57 12.92
C ILE A 7 -29.78 27.49 11.89
N THR A 8 -30.23 27.68 10.64
CA THR A 8 -29.99 26.73 9.54
C THR A 8 -28.49 26.59 9.25
N ALA A 9 -27.76 27.70 9.19
CA ALA A 9 -26.30 27.68 8.97
C ALA A 9 -25.58 26.94 10.12
N THR A 10 -25.99 27.14 11.37
CA THR A 10 -25.41 26.43 12.52
C THR A 10 -25.67 24.94 12.46
N LEU A 11 -26.88 24.50 12.14
CA LEU A 11 -27.23 23.08 12.01
C LEU A 11 -26.45 22.40 10.88
N VAL A 12 -26.30 23.04 9.73
CA VAL A 12 -25.50 22.53 8.62
C VAL A 12 -24.02 22.39 9.04
N ALA A 13 -23.47 23.38 9.73
CA ALA A 13 -22.08 23.32 10.22
C ALA A 13 -21.89 22.17 11.21
N VAL A 14 -22.81 21.97 12.15
CA VAL A 14 -22.77 20.85 13.10
C VAL A 14 -22.87 19.51 12.38
N CYS A 15 -23.76 19.36 11.40
CA CYS A 15 -23.86 18.12 10.61
C CYS A 15 -22.59 17.83 9.83
N LEU A 16 -21.94 18.85 9.24
CA LEU A 16 -20.67 18.68 8.54
C LEU A 16 -19.53 18.26 9.47
N VAL A 17 -19.47 18.85 10.66
CA VAL A 17 -18.48 18.46 11.68
C VAL A 17 -18.71 17.02 12.13
N LEU A 18 -19.94 16.63 12.44
CA LEU A 18 -20.26 15.24 12.85
C LEU A 18 -19.96 14.25 11.72
N ALA A 19 -20.27 14.58 10.47
CA ALA A 19 -19.93 13.75 9.32
C ALA A 19 -18.41 13.61 9.15
N ALA A 20 -17.65 14.69 9.29
CA ALA A 20 -16.19 14.67 9.21
C ALA A 20 -15.54 13.85 10.35
N VAL A 21 -16.06 13.98 11.57
CA VAL A 21 -15.60 13.17 12.72
C VAL A 21 -15.93 11.70 12.48
N GLY A 22 -17.16 11.37 12.10
CA GLY A 22 -17.55 9.99 11.80
C GLY A 22 -16.73 9.37 10.69
N TRP A 23 -16.44 10.12 9.62
CA TRP A 23 -15.55 9.66 8.53
C TRP A 23 -14.11 9.40 9.00
N ARG A 24 -13.59 10.29 9.84
CA ARG A 24 -12.23 10.16 10.40
C ARG A 24 -12.09 8.93 11.30
N GLU A 25 -13.07 8.68 12.16
CA GLU A 25 -13.04 7.51 13.05
C GLU A 25 -13.22 6.19 12.26
N ARG A 26 -14.07 6.18 11.24
CA ARG A 26 -14.22 5.04 10.33
C ARG A 26 -12.90 4.74 9.60
N SER A 27 -12.25 5.75 9.04
CA SER A 27 -10.96 5.58 8.35
C SER A 27 -9.86 5.04 9.28
N ARG A 28 -9.88 5.43 10.55
CA ARG A 28 -8.95 4.91 11.57
C ARG A 28 -9.21 3.44 11.89
N LEU A 29 -10.49 3.07 12.02
CA LEU A 29 -10.88 1.68 12.28
C LEU A 29 -10.52 0.78 11.09
N GLU A 30 -10.80 1.20 9.87
CA GLU A 30 -10.46 0.46 8.66
C GLU A 30 -8.95 0.22 8.55
N LEU A 31 -8.15 1.26 8.80
CA LEU A 31 -6.69 1.16 8.81
C LEU A 31 -6.21 0.21 9.91
N TRP A 32 -6.76 0.31 11.12
CA TRP A 32 -6.44 -0.58 12.23
C TRP A 32 -6.78 -2.04 11.88
N LEU A 33 -7.96 -2.31 11.32
CA LEU A 33 -8.37 -3.64 10.87
C LEU A 33 -7.43 -4.19 9.78
N ALA A 34 -7.04 -3.36 8.81
CA ALA A 34 -6.12 -3.76 7.75
C ALA A 34 -4.73 -4.13 8.30
N MET A 35 -4.31 -3.53 9.40
CA MET A 35 -3.01 -3.82 10.05
C MET A 35 -3.03 -5.06 10.95
N GLN A 36 -4.12 -5.83 11.03
CA GLN A 36 -4.18 -7.06 11.83
C GLN A 36 -3.55 -8.28 11.13
N GLY A 37 -2.95 -8.11 9.95
CA GLY A 37 -2.22 -9.14 9.21
C GLY A 37 -2.53 -9.14 7.72
N ALA A 38 -1.81 -10.00 6.99
CA ALA A 38 -1.84 -10.06 5.53
C ALA A 38 -3.21 -10.39 4.91
N GLY A 39 -4.07 -11.07 5.64
CA GLY A 39 -5.31 -11.63 5.11
C GLY A 39 -5.08 -12.83 4.17
N SER A 40 -6.15 -13.37 3.61
CA SER A 40 -6.08 -14.46 2.62
C SER A 40 -5.92 -13.91 1.20
N ASN A 41 -5.14 -14.61 0.38
CA ASN A 41 -4.98 -14.26 -1.02
C ASN A 41 -6.13 -14.82 -1.88
N PRO A 42 -6.60 -14.09 -2.91
CA PRO A 42 -7.50 -14.64 -3.90
C PRO A 42 -6.76 -15.68 -4.76
N GLU A 43 -7.48 -16.69 -5.26
CA GLU A 43 -6.91 -17.70 -6.16
C GLU A 43 -6.34 -17.09 -7.45
N ARG A 44 -6.98 -16.04 -7.95
CA ARG A 44 -6.58 -15.31 -9.16
C ARG A 44 -6.53 -13.80 -8.85
N PRO A 45 -5.41 -13.30 -8.37
CA PRO A 45 -5.27 -11.89 -8.07
C PRO A 45 -5.28 -11.05 -9.34
N LEU A 46 -6.00 -9.93 -9.31
CA LEU A 46 -5.88 -8.88 -10.33
C LEU A 46 -4.61 -8.05 -10.11
N ILE A 47 -4.28 -7.83 -8.84
CA ILE A 47 -3.12 -7.08 -8.40
C ILE A 47 -2.31 -7.95 -7.43
N ALA A 48 -1.02 -8.05 -7.65
CA ALA A 48 -0.08 -8.70 -6.73
C ALA A 48 0.78 -7.65 -6.04
N MET A 49 0.73 -7.62 -4.69
CA MET A 49 1.62 -6.79 -3.86
C MET A 49 2.84 -7.62 -3.49
N LEU A 50 4.00 -7.32 -4.08
CA LEU A 50 5.27 -8.00 -3.85
C LEU A 50 6.17 -7.15 -2.95
N GLY A 51 6.76 -7.74 -1.92
CA GLY A 51 7.69 -7.04 -1.05
C GLY A 51 8.14 -7.86 0.14
N ASP A 52 8.68 -7.16 1.13
CA ASP A 52 9.18 -7.70 2.39
C ASP A 52 8.12 -7.67 3.52
N SER A 53 8.58 -7.52 4.77
CA SER A 53 7.70 -7.40 5.94
C SER A 53 6.77 -6.18 5.89
N LEU A 54 7.13 -5.12 5.18
CA LEU A 54 6.27 -3.94 5.03
C LEU A 54 5.02 -4.28 4.21
N VAL A 55 5.15 -5.14 3.19
CA VAL A 55 4.01 -5.65 2.42
C VAL A 55 3.25 -6.71 3.20
N ASP A 56 3.95 -7.66 3.84
CA ASP A 56 3.37 -8.78 4.59
C ASP A 56 2.45 -8.32 5.73
N SER A 57 2.78 -7.21 6.39
CA SER A 57 2.12 -6.77 7.63
C SER A 57 0.71 -6.21 7.46
N VAL A 58 0.17 -6.11 6.25
CA VAL A 58 -1.10 -5.41 5.97
C VAL A 58 -2.04 -6.25 5.11
N ASN A 59 -3.31 -6.23 5.44
CA ASN A 59 -4.37 -6.73 4.57
C ASN A 59 -4.69 -5.68 3.48
N TRP A 60 -4.04 -5.80 2.34
CA TRP A 60 -4.19 -4.87 1.21
C TRP A 60 -5.60 -4.85 0.63
N ARG A 61 -6.35 -5.95 0.71
CA ARG A 61 -7.74 -6.01 0.24
C ARG A 61 -8.62 -5.07 1.05
N LEU A 62 -8.47 -5.08 2.37
CA LEU A 62 -9.17 -4.15 3.25
C LEU A 62 -8.68 -2.72 3.09
N LEU A 63 -7.36 -2.52 3.05
CA LEU A 63 -6.76 -1.19 3.00
C LEU A 63 -7.09 -0.44 1.70
N LEU A 64 -7.18 -1.15 0.57
CA LEU A 64 -7.41 -0.58 -0.76
C LEU A 64 -8.82 -0.86 -1.30
N HIS A 65 -9.71 -1.43 -0.47
CA HIS A 65 -11.10 -1.76 -0.83
C HIS A 65 -11.21 -2.55 -2.14
N CYS A 66 -10.33 -3.52 -2.35
CA CYS A 66 -10.24 -4.30 -3.58
C CYS A 66 -9.99 -5.77 -3.28
N ASP A 67 -11.00 -6.61 -3.48
CA ASP A 67 -10.92 -8.05 -3.24
C ASP A 67 -9.96 -8.81 -4.17
N GLY A 68 -9.62 -8.21 -5.30
CA GLY A 68 -8.69 -8.77 -6.28
C GLY A 68 -7.21 -8.60 -5.93
N ILE A 69 -6.84 -8.12 -4.75
CA ILE A 69 -5.44 -7.94 -4.35
C ILE A 69 -4.92 -9.17 -3.60
N GLY A 70 -3.80 -9.72 -4.07
CA GLY A 70 -3.00 -10.71 -3.35
C GLY A 70 -1.82 -10.07 -2.64
N ASN A 71 -1.59 -10.47 -1.38
CA ASN A 71 -0.42 -10.07 -0.61
C ASN A 71 0.68 -11.13 -0.79
N TYR A 72 1.77 -10.74 -1.42
CA TYR A 72 2.97 -11.54 -1.64
C TYR A 72 4.17 -10.89 -0.95
N GLY A 73 3.95 -10.34 0.23
CA GLY A 73 5.02 -9.96 1.15
C GLY A 73 5.66 -11.18 1.79
N ALA A 74 6.95 -11.11 2.06
CA ALA A 74 7.65 -12.12 2.86
C ALA A 74 8.67 -11.43 3.77
N ARG A 75 8.56 -11.68 5.07
CA ARG A 75 9.39 -11.04 6.08
C ARG A 75 10.87 -11.31 5.84
N GLY A 76 11.67 -10.27 5.84
CA GLY A 76 13.12 -10.38 5.66
C GLY A 76 13.58 -10.50 4.22
N ASP A 77 12.68 -10.59 3.23
CA ASP A 77 13.07 -10.71 1.83
C ASP A 77 13.94 -9.55 1.36
N THR A 78 15.05 -9.90 0.73
CA THR A 78 15.81 -9.01 -0.13
C THR A 78 15.20 -8.95 -1.52
N THR A 79 15.65 -8.01 -2.34
CA THR A 79 15.20 -7.93 -3.75
C THR A 79 15.57 -9.18 -4.56
N ALA A 80 16.68 -9.84 -4.24
CA ALA A 80 17.07 -11.13 -4.85
C ALA A 80 16.08 -12.25 -4.50
N GLN A 81 15.63 -12.33 -3.25
CA GLN A 81 14.63 -13.31 -2.82
C GLN A 81 13.25 -13.02 -3.42
N MET A 82 12.86 -11.75 -3.52
CA MET A 82 11.64 -11.35 -4.24
C MET A 82 11.69 -11.80 -5.70
N LEU A 83 12.81 -11.58 -6.40
CA LEU A 83 13.02 -11.99 -7.79
C LEU A 83 12.93 -13.52 -7.92
N ALA A 84 13.56 -14.27 -7.02
CA ALA A 84 13.56 -15.74 -7.04
C ALA A 84 12.16 -16.36 -6.95
N ARG A 85 11.22 -15.75 -6.20
CA ARG A 85 9.85 -16.26 -6.04
C ARG A 85 8.82 -15.65 -6.99
N LEU A 86 9.20 -14.60 -7.74
CA LEU A 86 8.34 -13.91 -8.69
C LEU A 86 7.69 -14.82 -9.73
N PRO A 87 8.37 -15.83 -10.34
CA PRO A 87 7.75 -16.70 -11.33
C PRO A 87 6.48 -17.39 -10.85
N ARG A 88 6.43 -17.81 -9.57
CA ARG A 88 5.23 -18.45 -9.00
C ARG A 88 4.05 -17.48 -8.89
N ILE A 89 4.33 -16.21 -8.63
CA ILE A 89 3.32 -15.15 -8.55
C ILE A 89 2.79 -14.83 -9.95
N LEU A 90 3.67 -14.74 -10.94
CA LEU A 90 3.29 -14.45 -12.33
C LEU A 90 2.49 -15.59 -12.99
N GLN A 91 2.63 -16.83 -12.54
CA GLN A 91 1.77 -17.96 -12.97
C GLN A 91 0.28 -17.70 -12.66
N LEU A 92 -0.04 -16.90 -11.64
CA LEU A 92 -1.41 -16.50 -11.31
C LEU A 92 -1.96 -15.43 -12.26
N LYS A 93 -1.14 -14.92 -13.18
CA LYS A 93 -1.47 -13.92 -14.21
C LYS A 93 -2.10 -12.63 -13.66
N PRO A 94 -1.47 -11.97 -12.67
CA PRO A 94 -1.94 -10.67 -12.21
C PRO A 94 -1.85 -9.67 -13.37
N LYS A 95 -2.78 -8.72 -13.42
CA LYS A 95 -2.74 -7.61 -14.40
C LYS A 95 -1.78 -6.50 -13.98
N LEU A 96 -1.52 -6.39 -12.68
CA LEU A 96 -0.62 -5.40 -12.10
C LEU A 96 0.24 -6.04 -11.02
N LEU A 97 1.54 -5.81 -11.08
CA LEU A 97 2.50 -6.08 -10.01
C LEU A 97 2.88 -4.76 -9.35
N MET A 98 2.58 -4.63 -8.07
CA MET A 98 3.00 -3.50 -7.22
C MET A 98 4.13 -3.95 -6.31
N VAL A 99 5.23 -3.22 -6.28
CA VAL A 99 6.47 -3.65 -5.60
C VAL A 99 6.96 -2.59 -4.63
N MET A 100 7.36 -3.02 -3.43
CA MET A 100 8.22 -2.24 -2.54
C MET A 100 9.29 -3.16 -1.99
N GLY A 101 10.55 -2.78 -2.15
CA GLY A 101 11.70 -3.56 -1.70
C GLY A 101 12.96 -2.72 -1.57
N GLY A 102 14.03 -3.36 -1.10
CA GLY A 102 15.33 -2.75 -0.88
C GLY A 102 15.63 -2.41 0.59
N THR A 103 14.63 -2.46 1.47
CA THR A 103 14.84 -2.21 2.91
C THR A 103 15.80 -3.23 3.53
N ASN A 104 15.56 -4.52 3.28
CA ASN A 104 16.43 -5.58 3.79
C ASN A 104 17.79 -5.62 3.07
N ASP A 105 17.84 -5.26 1.79
CA ASP A 105 19.09 -5.10 1.07
C ASP A 105 19.98 -4.05 1.77
N ALA A 106 19.39 -2.91 2.15
CA ALA A 106 20.12 -1.88 2.89
C ALA A 106 20.56 -2.35 4.28
N LEU A 107 19.71 -3.07 5.02
CA LEU A 107 20.03 -3.60 6.34
C LEU A 107 21.13 -4.67 6.29
N LEU A 108 21.20 -5.45 5.22
CA LEU A 108 22.20 -6.49 4.99
C LEU A 108 23.43 -6.01 4.20
N GLU A 109 23.54 -4.70 3.99
CA GLU A 109 24.66 -4.06 3.30
C GLU A 109 24.89 -4.55 1.86
N ILE A 110 23.82 -4.99 1.19
CA ILE A 110 23.86 -5.35 -0.24
C ILE A 110 24.09 -4.08 -1.07
N ALA A 111 24.96 -4.19 -2.08
CA ALA A 111 25.33 -3.06 -2.90
C ALA A 111 24.10 -2.43 -3.61
N PRO A 112 23.99 -1.09 -3.65
CA PRO A 112 22.84 -0.43 -4.31
C PRO A 112 22.66 -0.85 -5.76
N GLN A 113 23.74 -1.15 -6.46
CA GLN A 113 23.74 -1.60 -7.86
C GLN A 113 23.06 -2.95 -8.01
N GLU A 114 23.28 -3.87 -7.07
CA GLU A 114 22.65 -5.18 -7.07
C GLU A 114 21.15 -5.06 -6.75
N THR A 115 20.79 -4.30 -5.73
CA THR A 115 19.39 -4.00 -5.39
C THR A 115 18.64 -3.44 -6.60
N MET A 116 19.23 -2.47 -7.29
CA MET A 116 18.65 -1.86 -8.48
C MET A 116 18.57 -2.82 -9.66
N ALA A 117 19.57 -3.69 -9.84
CA ALA A 117 19.53 -4.71 -10.89
C ALA A 117 18.40 -5.72 -10.66
N ASN A 118 18.20 -6.17 -9.41
CA ASN A 118 17.11 -7.06 -9.04
C ASN A 118 15.74 -6.42 -9.28
N LEU A 119 15.53 -5.16 -8.88
CA LEU A 119 14.28 -4.44 -9.13
C LEU A 119 13.98 -4.27 -10.61
N LYS A 120 14.98 -3.97 -11.44
CA LYS A 120 14.84 -3.92 -12.91
C LYS A 120 14.52 -5.29 -13.51
N ALA A 121 15.10 -6.36 -12.97
CA ALA A 121 14.79 -7.72 -13.40
C ALA A 121 13.34 -8.10 -13.05
N ILE A 122 12.85 -7.69 -11.86
CA ILE A 122 11.45 -7.89 -11.46
C ILE A 122 10.50 -7.16 -12.43
N GLU A 123 10.79 -5.90 -12.77
CA GLU A 123 10.01 -5.11 -13.74
C GLU A 123 9.98 -5.78 -15.11
N ALA A 124 11.14 -6.17 -15.62
CA ALA A 124 11.28 -6.84 -16.91
C ALA A 124 10.52 -8.17 -16.97
N GLU A 125 10.57 -8.96 -15.88
CA GLU A 125 9.87 -10.23 -15.77
C GLU A 125 8.36 -10.03 -15.72
N ALA A 126 7.88 -9.06 -14.93
CA ALA A 126 6.46 -8.70 -14.88
C ALA A 126 5.93 -8.31 -16.26
N THR A 127 6.64 -7.42 -16.96
CA THR A 127 6.26 -6.92 -18.29
C THR A 127 6.26 -8.04 -19.34
N ARG A 128 7.26 -8.92 -19.35
CA ARG A 128 7.31 -10.10 -20.24
C ARG A 128 6.13 -11.04 -20.03
N ASN A 129 5.60 -11.12 -18.81
CA ASN A 129 4.43 -11.95 -18.48
C ASN A 129 3.09 -11.19 -18.61
N GLY A 130 3.10 -9.97 -19.18
CA GLY A 130 1.89 -9.20 -19.47
C GLY A 130 1.30 -8.47 -18.25
N ALA A 131 2.02 -8.38 -17.14
CA ALA A 131 1.63 -7.58 -15.99
C ALA A 131 2.18 -6.16 -16.12
N ALA A 132 1.35 -5.15 -15.84
CA ALA A 132 1.84 -3.80 -15.60
C ALA A 132 2.68 -3.79 -14.32
N TYR A 133 3.61 -2.85 -14.22
CA TYR A 133 4.51 -2.72 -13.09
C TYR A 133 4.42 -1.33 -12.45
N VAL A 134 4.39 -1.29 -11.13
CA VAL A 134 4.48 -0.07 -10.33
C VAL A 134 5.35 -0.35 -9.11
N SER A 135 6.39 0.44 -8.91
CA SER A 135 7.21 0.39 -7.70
C SER A 135 6.93 1.59 -6.80
N PHE A 136 6.97 1.35 -5.49
CA PHE A 136 6.86 2.38 -4.46
C PHE A 136 8.20 2.64 -3.81
N SER A 137 8.47 3.91 -3.48
CA SER A 137 9.66 4.25 -2.70
C SER A 137 9.56 3.66 -1.29
N PRO A 138 10.57 2.90 -0.82
CA PRO A 138 10.58 2.43 0.57
C PRO A 138 10.72 3.60 1.55
N PRO A 139 10.36 3.42 2.84
CA PRO A 139 10.59 4.43 3.86
C PRO A 139 12.07 4.75 4.03
N PRO A 140 12.43 5.96 4.49
CA PRO A 140 13.82 6.29 4.77
C PRO A 140 14.33 5.45 5.94
N LEU A 141 15.50 4.82 5.76
CA LEU A 141 16.24 4.22 6.88
C LEU A 141 17.25 5.24 7.41
N PRO A 142 17.32 5.45 8.74
CA PRO A 142 18.29 6.36 9.33
C PRO A 142 19.76 5.93 9.12
N VAL A 143 19.97 4.62 8.92
CA VAL A 143 21.28 3.97 8.87
C VAL A 143 21.54 3.50 7.47
N ARG A 144 21.66 3.81 6.47
CA ARG A 144 21.96 3.33 5.09
C ARG A 144 21.12 4.04 4.04
N ALA A 145 20.98 5.36 4.24
CA ALA A 145 20.33 6.21 3.26
C ALA A 145 21.01 6.14 1.87
N ASP A 146 22.30 5.86 1.83
CA ASP A 146 23.10 5.68 0.62
C ASP A 146 22.60 4.52 -0.26
N VAL A 147 22.22 3.40 0.33
CA VAL A 147 21.67 2.23 -0.39
C VAL A 147 20.24 2.51 -0.88
N LEU A 148 19.41 3.13 -0.05
CA LEU A 148 18.01 3.37 -0.39
C LEU A 148 17.78 4.59 -1.28
N ALA A 149 18.68 5.58 -1.29
CA ALA A 149 18.51 6.79 -2.11
C ALA A 149 18.26 6.47 -3.60
N PRO A 150 19.05 5.63 -4.28
CA PRO A 150 18.79 5.28 -5.67
C PRO A 150 17.48 4.50 -5.86
N VAL A 151 17.13 3.60 -4.95
CA VAL A 151 15.86 2.85 -4.98
C VAL A 151 14.68 3.80 -4.85
N ARG A 152 14.74 4.74 -3.90
CA ARG A 152 13.70 5.76 -3.70
C ARG A 152 13.54 6.69 -4.89
N ALA A 153 14.66 7.10 -5.50
CA ALA A 153 14.66 7.98 -6.68
C ALA A 153 14.12 7.30 -7.94
N ALA A 154 14.32 5.98 -8.08
CA ALA A 154 13.85 5.21 -9.24
C ALA A 154 12.44 4.66 -9.12
N ALA A 155 11.79 4.81 -7.96
CA ALA A 155 10.43 4.31 -7.75
C ALA A 155 9.42 5.01 -8.68
N SER A 156 8.47 4.23 -9.22
CA SER A 156 7.39 4.75 -10.09
C SER A 156 6.52 5.75 -9.34
N ILE A 157 6.31 5.50 -8.05
CA ILE A 157 5.53 6.36 -7.16
C ILE A 157 6.35 6.64 -5.89
N ALA A 158 6.70 7.90 -5.71
CA ALA A 158 7.34 8.37 -4.49
C ALA A 158 6.29 8.54 -3.39
N ILE A 159 6.53 7.90 -2.23
CA ILE A 159 5.69 8.09 -1.04
C ILE A 159 6.42 9.05 -0.09
N PRO A 160 5.77 10.13 0.39
CA PRO A 160 6.39 11.11 1.25
C PRO A 160 6.49 10.61 2.71
N PHE A 161 7.13 9.45 2.89
CA PHE A 161 7.42 8.93 4.23
C PHE A 161 8.42 9.82 4.96
N ASP A 162 8.19 9.99 6.24
CA ASP A 162 9.10 10.65 7.17
C ASP A 162 9.37 9.77 8.41
N GLU A 163 10.25 10.21 9.31
CA GLU A 163 10.58 9.46 10.53
C GLU A 163 9.37 9.27 11.45
N GLY A 164 8.39 10.16 11.40
CA GLY A 164 7.16 10.07 12.16
C GLY A 164 6.28 8.88 11.75
N ASP A 165 6.48 8.34 10.53
CA ASP A 165 5.74 7.18 10.02
C ASP A 165 6.34 5.85 10.47
N LEU A 166 7.55 5.87 11.04
CA LEU A 166 8.25 4.66 11.47
C LEU A 166 7.88 4.25 12.89
N ALA A 167 7.79 2.96 13.13
CA ALA A 167 7.64 2.37 14.45
C ALA A 167 8.92 2.56 15.29
N LYS A 168 8.91 2.07 16.53
CA LYS A 168 10.06 2.23 17.46
C LYS A 168 11.34 1.58 16.94
N ASP A 169 11.24 0.54 16.12
CA ASP A 169 12.37 -0.14 15.47
C ASP A 169 12.97 0.66 14.32
N ARG A 170 12.34 1.76 13.91
CA ARG A 170 12.74 2.66 12.82
C ARG A 170 12.86 1.96 11.44
N ILE A 171 12.16 0.85 11.27
CA ILE A 171 12.10 0.05 10.05
C ILE A 171 10.65 -0.09 9.59
N HIS A 172 9.79 -0.58 10.49
CA HIS A 172 8.38 -0.84 10.16
C HIS A 172 7.53 0.42 10.21
N LEU A 173 6.46 0.42 9.43
CA LEU A 173 5.54 1.55 9.35
C LEU A 173 4.50 1.50 10.47
N LYS A 174 4.15 2.69 10.97
CA LYS A 174 2.93 2.93 11.73
C LYS A 174 1.71 3.07 10.81
N ALA A 175 0.55 3.23 11.41
CA ALA A 175 -0.70 3.51 10.71
C ALA A 175 -0.61 4.73 9.78
N SER A 176 0.11 5.80 10.18
CA SER A 176 0.33 6.99 9.34
C SER A 176 1.08 6.67 8.05
N GLY A 177 2.11 5.83 8.11
CA GLY A 177 2.86 5.40 6.94
C GLY A 177 2.01 4.56 5.99
N TYR A 178 1.24 3.61 6.51
CA TYR A 178 0.31 2.84 5.68
C TYR A 178 -0.82 3.69 5.08
N ALA A 179 -1.27 4.74 5.76
CA ALA A 179 -2.21 5.70 5.18
C ALA A 179 -1.61 6.43 3.97
N LYS A 180 -0.37 6.91 4.07
CA LYS A 180 0.35 7.52 2.94
C LYS A 180 0.54 6.53 1.79
N TRP A 181 0.86 5.26 2.10
CA TRP A 181 1.01 4.23 1.06
C TRP A 181 -0.32 3.89 0.39
N ARG A 182 -1.41 3.76 1.16
CA ARG A 182 -2.76 3.62 0.61
C ARG A 182 -3.07 4.74 -0.39
N ASP A 183 -2.86 5.99 0.00
CA ASP A 183 -3.18 7.15 -0.83
C ASP A 183 -2.34 7.17 -2.12
N ALA A 184 -1.09 6.73 -2.05
CA ALA A 184 -0.23 6.55 -3.22
C ALA A 184 -0.71 5.40 -4.12
N ALA A 185 -1.08 4.25 -3.56
CA ALA A 185 -1.55 3.09 -4.32
C ALA A 185 -2.89 3.35 -5.01
N MET A 186 -3.78 4.14 -4.38
CA MET A 186 -5.08 4.52 -4.93
C MET A 186 -5.00 5.35 -6.22
N GLN A 187 -3.83 5.88 -6.60
CA GLN A 187 -3.61 6.49 -7.91
C GLN A 187 -3.68 5.46 -9.06
N THR A 188 -3.44 4.20 -8.77
CA THR A 188 -3.34 3.14 -9.79
C THR A 188 -4.39 2.03 -9.61
N VAL A 189 -4.70 1.63 -8.39
CA VAL A 189 -5.61 0.52 -8.08
C VAL A 189 -6.96 0.61 -8.79
N PRO A 190 -7.66 1.77 -8.88
CA PRO A 190 -8.99 1.85 -9.52
C PRO A 190 -9.00 1.48 -11.00
N LYS A 191 -7.85 1.50 -11.68
CA LYS A 191 -7.74 1.09 -13.10
C LYS A 191 -7.84 -0.43 -13.29
N TYR A 192 -7.58 -1.21 -12.23
CA TYR A 192 -7.50 -2.67 -12.28
C TYR A 192 -8.57 -3.35 -11.43
N CYS A 193 -9.12 -2.64 -10.48
CA CYS A 193 -10.07 -3.15 -9.52
C CYS A 193 -11.19 -2.14 -9.33
N ALA A 194 -12.43 -2.52 -9.60
CA ALA A 194 -13.56 -1.71 -9.21
C ALA A 194 -13.54 -1.57 -7.68
N VAL A 195 -13.24 -0.39 -7.19
CA VAL A 195 -13.28 -0.10 -5.76
C VAL A 195 -14.74 -0.17 -5.36
N SER A 196 -15.08 -1.09 -4.45
CA SER A 196 -16.43 -1.21 -3.93
C SER A 196 -16.74 0.04 -3.09
N GLU A 197 -17.52 0.97 -3.64
CA GLU A 197 -17.98 2.17 -2.92
C GLU A 197 -18.99 1.85 -1.80
N THR A 198 -19.38 0.59 -1.64
CA THR A 198 -20.52 0.26 -0.80
C THR A 198 -20.22 -0.78 0.27
N LEU A 199 -20.03 -0.30 1.48
CA LEU A 199 -20.82 -0.81 2.58
C LEU A 199 -22.10 0.05 2.67
N THR A 200 -22.92 0.00 1.65
CA THR A 200 -24.33 0.42 1.78
C THR A 200 -25.03 -0.68 2.56
N PRO A 201 -25.64 -0.39 3.72
CA PRO A 201 -26.42 -1.38 4.42
C PRO A 201 -27.53 -1.88 3.47
N ALA A 202 -27.65 -3.22 3.36
CA ALA A 202 -28.71 -3.84 2.58
C ALA A 202 -30.06 -3.20 2.97
N LYS A 203 -30.80 -2.70 1.97
CA LYS A 203 -32.18 -2.25 2.20
C LYS A 203 -32.93 -3.41 2.83
N PRO A 204 -33.65 -3.20 3.97
CA PRO A 204 -34.53 -4.22 4.50
C PRO A 204 -35.55 -4.58 3.43
N GLY A 205 -35.59 -5.86 3.08
CA GLY A 205 -36.55 -6.40 2.12
C GLY A 205 -37.99 -6.06 2.51
N ARG A 206 -38.79 -5.73 1.50
CA ARG A 206 -40.23 -5.55 1.60
C ARG A 206 -40.89 -6.89 1.86
#